data_54f896c074eda9e38b959994c76fab32
#
_entry.id   54f896c074eda9e38b959994c76fab32
#
_cell.length_a   1.000
_cell.length_b   1.000
_cell.length_c   1.000
_cell.angle_alpha   90.00
_cell.angle_beta   90.00
_cell.angle_gamma   90.00
#
_symmetry.space_group_name_H-M   'P 1'
#
loop_
_entity.id
_entity.type
_entity.pdbx_description
1 polymer ?
#
loop_
_entity_poly.entity_id
_entity_poly.type
_entity_poly.pdbx_seq_one_letter_code
_entity_poly.pdbx_strand_id
1 'polypeptide(L)'
;MASSYVNDLRLEEIATGEQSGTWGDTTNTNLELIAEAWGSGSEAITGTSHTITMADGAADAARAYSLTLTGSTTATNTVTLAPNTVNKTWIIQNSAGYQVTISQGTGANVVIPNGGIKMVVADGAGSGAAVTDVLDMTGGTGNV
;
A
#
# COMPACT_ATOMS: atom_id res chain seq x y z
N MET A 1 -6.72 -25.24 13.69
CA MET A 1 -7.13 -23.85 13.42
C MET A 1 -6.13 -23.25 12.44
N ALA A 2 -6.59 -22.59 11.40
CA ALA A 2 -5.71 -22.05 10.37
C ALA A 2 -5.09 -20.71 10.80
N SER A 3 -3.90 -20.40 10.25
CA SER A 3 -3.30 -19.09 10.40
C SER A 3 -4.19 -17.99 9.82
N SER A 4 -3.98 -16.75 10.26
CA SER A 4 -4.69 -15.58 9.76
C SER A 4 -3.71 -14.49 9.30
N TYR A 5 -4.23 -13.50 8.55
CA TYR A 5 -3.43 -12.43 7.96
C TYR A 5 -4.17 -11.10 8.12
N VAL A 6 -4.64 -10.80 9.33
CA VAL A 6 -5.54 -9.67 9.58
C VAL A 6 -4.82 -8.37 9.93
N ASN A 7 -3.51 -8.43 10.18
CA ASN A 7 -2.72 -7.23 10.49
C ASN A 7 -2.43 -6.37 9.25
N ASP A 8 -1.99 -5.14 9.47
CA ASP A 8 -1.79 -4.15 8.41
C ASP A 8 -0.62 -4.45 7.46
N LEU A 9 0.25 -5.36 7.82
CA LEU A 9 1.33 -5.81 6.96
C LEU A 9 1.05 -7.17 6.31
N ARG A 10 -0.11 -7.76 6.60
CA ARG A 10 -0.52 -9.08 6.09
C ARG A 10 0.49 -10.18 6.42
N LEU A 11 1.09 -10.07 7.61
CA LEU A 11 1.98 -11.10 8.16
C LEU A 11 1.14 -12.30 8.62
N GLU A 12 1.74 -13.47 8.58
CA GLU A 12 1.08 -14.68 9.06
C GLU A 12 1.02 -14.70 10.60
N GLU A 13 -0.18 -14.79 11.13
CA GLU A 13 -0.44 -15.00 12.55
C GLU A 13 -0.73 -16.48 12.76
N ILE A 14 0.25 -17.19 13.30
CA ILE A 14 0.17 -18.64 13.51
C ILE A 14 -0.86 -18.94 14.59
N ALA A 15 -1.84 -19.79 14.30
CA ALA A 15 -2.80 -20.24 15.29
C ALA A 15 -2.12 -21.14 16.33
N THR A 16 -2.60 -21.09 17.57
CA THR A 16 -2.07 -21.89 18.67
C THR A 16 -2.09 -23.38 18.32
N GLY A 17 -0.95 -24.03 18.44
CA GLY A 17 -0.79 -25.46 18.15
C GLY A 17 -0.54 -25.80 16.69
N GLU A 18 -0.55 -24.80 15.81
CA GLU A 18 -0.25 -24.98 14.39
C GLU A 18 1.26 -24.95 14.12
N GLN A 19 1.64 -25.45 12.95
CA GLN A 19 2.99 -25.36 12.42
C GLN A 19 4.09 -25.97 13.31
N SER A 20 3.77 -27.05 13.99
CA SER A 20 4.77 -27.82 14.74
C SER A 20 5.94 -28.22 13.83
N GLY A 21 7.13 -27.76 14.18
CA GLY A 21 8.34 -28.03 13.40
C GLY A 21 8.60 -27.05 12.24
N THR A 22 7.65 -26.16 11.91
CA THR A 22 7.79 -25.21 10.80
C THR A 22 7.56 -23.75 11.20
N TRP A 23 7.18 -23.46 12.44
CA TRP A 23 6.92 -22.10 12.90
C TRP A 23 8.12 -21.17 12.73
N GLY A 24 9.34 -21.73 12.76
CA GLY A 24 10.56 -20.95 12.54
C GLY A 24 10.63 -20.38 11.13
N ASP A 25 10.20 -21.12 10.13
CA ASP A 25 10.17 -20.66 8.74
C ASP A 25 9.15 -19.51 8.59
N THR A 26 7.97 -19.65 9.18
CA THR A 26 6.96 -18.59 9.18
C THR A 26 7.46 -17.34 9.89
N THR A 27 8.12 -17.50 11.04
CA THR A 27 8.70 -16.37 11.78
C THR A 27 9.74 -15.64 10.93
N ASN A 28 10.63 -16.38 10.27
CA ASN A 28 11.66 -15.80 9.42
C ASN A 28 11.04 -15.07 8.23
N THR A 29 10.04 -15.67 7.59
CA THR A 29 9.30 -15.02 6.51
C THR A 29 8.69 -13.71 6.99
N ASN A 30 8.06 -13.69 8.16
CA ASN A 30 7.48 -12.48 8.72
C ASN A 30 8.53 -11.39 8.97
N LEU A 31 9.72 -11.77 9.45
CA LEU A 31 10.83 -10.81 9.64
C LEU A 31 11.27 -10.20 8.31
N GLU A 32 11.33 -11.01 7.25
CA GLU A 32 11.64 -10.52 5.89
C GLU A 32 10.57 -9.56 5.37
N LEU A 33 9.29 -9.87 5.60
CA LEU A 33 8.18 -9.00 5.21
C LEU A 33 8.18 -7.69 6.00
N ILE A 34 8.55 -7.72 7.27
CA ILE A 34 8.72 -6.48 8.06
C ILE A 34 9.86 -5.63 7.46
N ALA A 35 10.98 -6.25 7.09
CA ALA A 35 12.07 -5.54 6.43
C ALA A 35 11.63 -4.95 5.09
N GLU A 36 10.85 -5.70 4.30
CA GLU A 36 10.25 -5.22 3.05
C GLU A 36 9.40 -3.97 3.27
N ALA A 37 8.63 -3.93 4.37
CA ALA A 37 7.76 -2.81 4.71
C ALA A 37 8.52 -1.50 4.98
N TRP A 38 9.81 -1.56 5.27
CA TRP A 38 10.68 -0.39 5.46
C TRP A 38 11.53 -0.08 4.23
N GLY A 39 11.45 -0.90 3.21
CA GLY A 39 12.22 -0.75 1.99
C GLY A 39 11.47 -0.02 0.90
N SER A 40 11.95 -0.20 -0.32
CA SER A 40 11.35 0.36 -1.53
C SER A 40 10.95 -0.74 -2.50
N GLY A 41 9.92 -0.46 -3.27
CA GLY A 41 9.44 -1.36 -4.31
C GLY A 41 8.88 -0.59 -5.48
N SER A 42 8.51 -1.31 -6.53
CA SER A 42 7.87 -0.71 -7.69
C SER A 42 6.73 -1.59 -8.19
N GLU A 43 5.72 -0.94 -8.74
CA GLU A 43 4.56 -1.60 -9.34
C GLU A 43 4.28 -0.96 -10.68
N ALA A 44 4.14 -1.79 -11.72
CA ALA A 44 3.77 -1.32 -13.06
C ALA A 44 2.25 -1.20 -13.16
N ILE A 45 1.78 -0.04 -13.59
CA ILE A 45 0.35 0.20 -13.77
C ILE A 45 0.04 0.44 -15.24
N THR A 46 -1.17 0.07 -15.67
CA THR A 46 -1.63 0.24 -17.05
C THR A 46 -3.08 0.71 -17.09
N GLY A 47 -3.46 1.31 -18.20
CA GLY A 47 -4.85 1.73 -18.43
C GLY A 47 -5.30 2.86 -17.52
N THR A 48 -6.55 2.78 -17.08
CA THR A 48 -7.20 3.83 -16.27
C THR A 48 -7.54 3.38 -14.85
N SER A 49 -7.33 2.13 -14.51
CA SER A 49 -7.49 1.61 -13.16
C SER A 49 -6.52 0.46 -12.90
N HIS A 50 -6.02 0.38 -11.68
CA HIS A 50 -5.12 -0.67 -11.25
C HIS A 50 -5.30 -0.91 -9.75
N THR A 51 -5.39 -2.16 -9.34
CA THR A 51 -5.48 -2.51 -7.93
C THR A 51 -4.14 -3.12 -7.49
N ILE A 52 -3.54 -2.54 -6.47
CA ILE A 52 -2.35 -3.07 -5.82
C ILE A 52 -2.80 -3.80 -4.57
N THR A 53 -2.63 -5.12 -4.54
CA THR A 53 -3.06 -5.93 -3.41
C THR A 53 -1.84 -6.42 -2.63
N MET A 54 -1.76 -6.07 -1.36
CA MET A 54 -0.72 -6.60 -0.48
C MET A 54 -0.99 -8.08 -0.21
N ALA A 55 -0.04 -8.93 -0.62
CA ALA A 55 -0.19 -10.37 -0.53
C ALA A 55 -0.13 -10.86 0.91
N ASP A 56 -0.92 -11.87 1.23
CA ASP A 56 -0.93 -12.52 2.54
C ASP A 56 0.33 -13.39 2.70
N GLY A 57 1.18 -13.04 3.64
CA GLY A 57 2.34 -13.84 4.01
C GLY A 57 3.39 -14.04 2.90
N ALA A 58 3.36 -13.25 1.85
CA ALA A 58 4.29 -13.36 0.73
C ALA A 58 4.82 -11.98 0.31
N ALA A 59 6.00 -11.93 -0.26
CA ALA A 59 6.63 -10.70 -0.72
C ALA A 59 5.74 -9.98 -1.75
N ASP A 60 5.63 -8.66 -1.61
CA ASP A 60 4.80 -7.83 -2.48
C ASP A 60 5.27 -6.38 -2.46
N ALA A 61 5.37 -5.74 -3.63
CA ALA A 61 5.77 -4.35 -3.72
C ALA A 61 4.85 -3.39 -2.96
N ALA A 62 3.56 -3.73 -2.83
CA ALA A 62 2.59 -2.92 -2.09
C ALA A 62 2.93 -2.77 -0.61
N ARG A 63 3.71 -3.69 -0.03
CA ARG A 63 4.13 -3.61 1.36
C ARG A 63 5.22 -2.56 1.57
N ALA A 64 5.98 -2.22 0.54
CA ALA A 64 7.10 -1.30 0.65
C ALA A 64 6.68 0.07 1.21
N TYR A 65 7.56 0.67 2.01
CA TYR A 65 7.33 2.02 2.53
C TYR A 65 7.37 3.06 1.40
N SER A 66 8.37 2.93 0.52
CA SER A 66 8.52 3.78 -0.67
C SER A 66 8.13 2.97 -1.90
N LEU A 67 7.05 3.36 -2.55
CA LEU A 67 6.49 2.67 -3.70
C LEU A 67 6.57 3.55 -4.95
N THR A 68 7.24 3.06 -5.99
CA THR A 68 7.29 3.74 -7.29
C THR A 68 6.29 3.10 -8.24
N LEU A 69 5.35 3.90 -8.73
CA LEU A 69 4.42 3.48 -9.78
C LEU A 69 5.08 3.72 -11.14
N THR A 70 5.27 2.66 -11.90
CA THR A 70 5.88 2.71 -13.23
C THR A 70 4.85 2.36 -14.31
N GLY A 71 5.22 2.48 -15.57
CA GLY A 71 4.35 2.14 -16.68
C GLY A 71 4.31 3.23 -17.73
N SER A 72 3.31 3.18 -18.60
CA SER A 72 3.14 4.15 -19.70
C SER A 72 1.65 4.48 -19.83
N THR A 73 1.09 5.11 -18.80
CA THR A 73 -0.32 5.53 -18.84
C THR A 73 -0.47 6.80 -19.69
N THR A 74 -1.61 6.91 -20.36
CA THR A 74 -1.93 8.07 -21.22
C THR A 74 -3.15 8.85 -20.71
N ALA A 75 -3.70 8.42 -19.59
CA ALA A 75 -4.84 9.07 -18.93
C ALA A 75 -4.71 8.84 -17.43
N THR A 76 -5.50 9.57 -16.65
CA THR A 76 -5.54 9.37 -15.18
C THR A 76 -5.84 7.91 -14.87
N ASN A 77 -4.99 7.30 -14.04
CA ASN A 77 -5.19 5.95 -13.54
C ASN A 77 -5.59 6.03 -12.06
N THR A 78 -6.67 5.35 -11.69
CA THR A 78 -7.05 5.18 -10.29
C THR A 78 -6.37 3.94 -9.75
N VAL A 79 -5.44 4.15 -8.83
CA VAL A 79 -4.70 3.08 -8.14
C VAL A 79 -5.38 2.81 -6.82
N THR A 80 -5.95 1.62 -6.66
CA THR A 80 -6.63 1.21 -5.44
C THR A 80 -5.69 0.37 -4.59
N LEU A 81 -5.51 0.79 -3.35
CA LEU A 81 -4.71 0.06 -2.35
C LEU A 81 -5.59 -0.98 -1.66
N ALA A 82 -5.25 -2.25 -1.81
CA ALA A 82 -6.03 -3.36 -1.25
C ALA A 82 -5.14 -4.26 -0.37
N PRO A 83 -5.70 -4.95 0.61
CA PRO A 83 -7.10 -4.89 1.07
C PRO A 83 -7.47 -3.52 1.64
N ASN A 84 -8.75 -3.16 1.57
CA ASN A 84 -9.23 -1.87 2.08
C ASN A 84 -9.24 -1.75 3.60
N THR A 85 -8.79 -2.77 4.31
CA THR A 85 -8.65 -2.79 5.76
C THR A 85 -7.21 -2.51 6.24
N VAL A 86 -6.28 -2.31 5.31
CA VAL A 86 -4.88 -2.02 5.66
C VAL A 86 -4.72 -0.54 6.01
N ASN A 87 -4.34 -0.27 7.25
CA ASN A 87 -3.95 1.06 7.72
C ASN A 87 -2.44 1.20 7.62
N LYS A 88 -1.97 2.00 6.69
CA LYS A 88 -0.52 2.09 6.43
C LYS A 88 -0.18 3.43 5.77
N THR A 89 1.07 3.85 5.99
CA THR A 89 1.67 5.00 5.32
C THR A 89 2.56 4.53 4.18
N TRP A 90 2.48 5.24 3.05
CA TRP A 90 3.36 5.05 1.90
C TRP A 90 3.95 6.38 1.46
N ILE A 91 5.18 6.34 0.96
CA ILE A 91 5.71 7.40 0.10
C ILE A 91 5.54 6.89 -1.33
N ILE A 92 4.69 7.53 -2.12
CA ILE A 92 4.38 7.08 -3.48
C ILE A 92 4.97 8.05 -4.49
N GLN A 93 5.81 7.54 -5.38
CA GLN A 93 6.34 8.26 -6.52
C GLN A 93 5.59 7.84 -7.78
N ASN A 94 5.07 8.81 -8.51
CA ASN A 94 4.40 8.56 -9.79
C ASN A 94 5.36 8.73 -10.97
N SER A 95 5.78 7.61 -11.56
CA SER A 95 6.60 7.57 -12.78
C SER A 95 5.88 6.85 -13.91
N ALA A 96 4.54 6.90 -13.92
CA ALA A 96 3.71 6.13 -14.86
C ALA A 96 3.37 6.85 -16.15
N GLY A 97 3.77 8.11 -16.31
CA GLY A 97 3.54 8.87 -17.55
C GLY A 97 2.36 9.85 -17.51
N TYR A 98 1.40 9.64 -16.63
CA TYR A 98 0.25 10.53 -16.42
C TYR A 98 -0.08 10.61 -14.93
N GLN A 99 -1.00 11.49 -14.53
CA GLN A 99 -1.36 11.59 -13.12
C GLN A 99 -2.04 10.30 -12.63
N VAL A 100 -1.91 10.03 -11.33
CA VAL A 100 -2.60 8.92 -10.67
C VAL A 100 -3.47 9.45 -9.53
N THR A 101 -4.55 8.74 -9.27
CA THR A 101 -5.41 8.97 -8.11
C THR A 101 -5.27 7.77 -7.19
N ILE A 102 -4.78 7.99 -5.98
CA ILE A 102 -4.62 6.93 -4.98
C ILE A 102 -5.90 6.82 -4.17
N SER A 103 -6.46 5.63 -4.14
CA SER A 103 -7.74 5.32 -3.50
C SER A 103 -7.62 4.07 -2.65
N GLN A 104 -8.52 3.90 -1.68
CA GLN A 104 -8.63 2.63 -0.95
C GLN A 104 -10.08 2.17 -0.84
N GLY A 105 -11.02 3.10 -0.78
CA GLY A 105 -12.45 2.83 -0.69
C GLY A 105 -13.24 4.02 -1.24
N THR A 106 -14.42 4.26 -0.70
CA THR A 106 -15.29 5.36 -1.15
C THR A 106 -14.95 6.71 -0.51
N GLY A 107 -14.01 6.74 0.43
CA GLY A 107 -13.57 7.97 1.08
C GLY A 107 -12.68 8.84 0.19
N ALA A 108 -12.01 9.81 0.79
CA ALA A 108 -11.13 10.74 0.09
C ALA A 108 -9.99 10.02 -0.64
N ASN A 109 -9.54 10.61 -1.73
CA ASN A 109 -8.43 10.14 -2.54
C ASN A 109 -7.33 11.19 -2.61
N VAL A 110 -6.12 10.78 -3.02
CA VAL A 110 -4.98 11.68 -3.22
C VAL A 110 -4.56 11.61 -4.68
N VAL A 111 -4.43 12.76 -5.33
CA VAL A 111 -3.93 12.85 -6.70
C VAL A 111 -2.43 13.14 -6.67
N ILE A 112 -1.65 12.36 -7.40
CA ILE A 112 -0.21 12.55 -7.58
C ILE A 112 0.05 12.85 -9.06
N PRO A 113 0.52 14.06 -9.41
CA PRO A 113 0.82 14.37 -10.80
C PRO A 113 1.98 13.52 -11.31
N ASN A 114 2.10 13.40 -12.63
CA ASN A 114 3.24 12.69 -13.22
C ASN A 114 4.56 13.30 -12.76
N GLY A 115 5.46 12.47 -12.30
CA GLY A 115 6.74 12.89 -11.72
C GLY A 115 6.68 13.32 -10.25
N GLY A 116 5.47 13.39 -9.67
CA GLY A 116 5.28 13.80 -8.29
C GLY A 116 5.55 12.69 -7.28
N ILE A 117 5.83 13.11 -6.05
CA ILE A 117 6.01 12.23 -4.90
C ILE A 117 5.13 12.76 -3.77
N LYS A 118 4.36 11.89 -3.13
CA LYS A 118 3.57 12.25 -1.95
C LYS A 118 3.66 11.19 -0.87
N MET A 119 3.63 11.63 0.38
CA MET A 119 3.45 10.73 1.52
C MET A 119 1.97 10.65 1.85
N VAL A 120 1.41 9.47 1.79
CA VAL A 120 -0.02 9.24 1.99
C VAL A 120 -0.26 8.22 3.08
N VAL A 121 -1.40 8.33 3.75
CA VAL A 121 -1.88 7.30 4.68
C VAL A 121 -3.24 6.81 4.22
N ALA A 122 -3.40 5.49 4.17
CA ALA A 122 -4.68 4.83 4.00
C ALA A 122 -5.20 4.43 5.37
N ASP A 123 -6.46 4.73 5.68
CA ASP A 123 -7.00 4.53 7.03
C ASP A 123 -7.52 3.12 7.31
N GLY A 124 -7.65 2.29 6.28
CA GLY A 124 -8.10 0.90 6.46
C GLY A 124 -9.56 0.76 6.92
N ALA A 125 -10.40 1.74 6.65
CA ALA A 125 -11.77 1.79 7.18
C ALA A 125 -12.76 0.88 6.42
N GLY A 126 -12.30 -0.02 5.57
CA GLY A 126 -13.16 -0.92 4.80
C GLY A 126 -13.74 -0.23 3.58
N SER A 127 -15.03 -0.43 3.30
CA SER A 127 -15.68 0.14 2.11
C SER A 127 -15.63 1.67 2.07
N GLY A 128 -15.58 2.33 3.22
CA GLY A 128 -15.47 3.78 3.34
C GLY A 128 -14.04 4.29 3.47
N ALA A 129 -13.02 3.45 3.26
CA ALA A 129 -11.63 3.80 3.46
C ALA A 129 -11.22 5.04 2.66
N ALA A 130 -10.38 5.87 3.26
CA ALA A 130 -9.88 7.11 2.71
C ALA A 130 -8.35 7.10 2.64
N VAL A 131 -7.80 7.85 1.70
CA VAL A 131 -6.38 8.14 1.58
C VAL A 131 -6.17 9.63 1.80
N THR A 132 -5.20 9.98 2.63
CA THR A 132 -4.90 11.37 2.99
C THR A 132 -3.45 11.69 2.68
N ASP A 133 -3.22 12.88 2.12
CA ASP A 133 -1.88 13.45 1.94
C ASP A 133 -1.42 14.01 3.29
N VAL A 134 -0.43 13.37 3.91
CA VAL A 134 0.01 13.74 5.27
C VAL A 134 1.03 14.88 5.29
N LEU A 135 1.52 15.29 4.12
CA LEU A 135 2.44 16.42 4.00
C LEU A 135 1.83 17.60 3.24
N ASP A 136 0.49 17.66 3.15
CA ASP A 136 -0.18 18.80 2.56
C ASP A 136 -0.03 20.01 3.50
N MET A 137 0.91 20.85 3.17
CA MET A 137 1.24 22.05 3.95
C MET A 137 0.36 23.25 3.59
N THR A 138 -0.53 23.08 2.62
CA THR A 138 -1.40 24.16 2.16
C THR A 138 -2.72 24.22 2.91
N GLY A 139 -3.02 23.21 3.72
CA GLY A 139 -4.25 23.15 4.50
C GLY A 139 -4.40 24.33 5.46
N GLY A 140 -5.62 24.72 5.69
CA GLY A 140 -5.93 25.76 6.64
C GLY A 140 -5.63 27.16 6.14
N THR A 141 -4.42 27.65 6.30
CA THR A 141 -4.07 29.03 5.99
C THR A 141 -3.47 29.24 4.61
N GLY A 142 -3.00 28.20 3.98
CA GLY A 142 -2.28 28.28 2.72
C GLY A 142 -0.96 29.05 2.79
N ASN A 143 -0.44 29.28 3.94
CA ASN A 143 0.75 30.05 4.19
C ASN A 143 1.98 29.20 4.27
N VAL A 144 2.56 28.96 3.20
CA VAL A 144 3.82 28.20 3.15
C VAL A 144 4.84 28.98 2.35
#